data_480d0563082babbfbe0a51977092f5ec
#
_entry.id   480d0563082babbfbe0a51977092f5ec
#
_cell.length_a   1.000
_cell.length_b   1.000
_cell.length_c   1.000
_cell.angle_alpha   90.00
_cell.angle_beta   90.00
_cell.angle_gamma   90.00
#
_symmetry.space_group_name_H-M   'P 1'
#
loop_
_entity.id
_entity.type
_entity.pdbx_description
1 polymer ?
#
loop_
_entity_poly.entity_id
_entity_poly.type
_entity_poly.pdbx_seq_one_letter_code
_entity_poly.pdbx_strand_id
1 'polypeptide(L)'
;MITSYIVGGMLLVSIVMVNINISNSGAELTITQITRDKLETVTAMLDDDIANMGYDHLQPPDTILTVANDNYIQFFRNLCRDPERDAIFVNCSDPERITWQFFDSMKPGTSKNDDHGTLIRVVEEVGQAPDTTWIQSGVTRFNIRYYDDHGRPLDENMATPVSSSQFGDIKQLYIELEVQSNERTPGRFNSDTRHVRAVWEKRFSPRNLEIEL
;
A
#
# COMPACT_ATOMS: atom_id res chain seq x y z
N MET A 1 1.24 58.05 -26.49
CA MET A 1 0.71 57.65 -25.19
C MET A 1 -0.08 56.35 -25.23
N ILE A 2 -1.01 56.12 -26.16
CA ILE A 2 -1.86 54.89 -26.21
C ILE A 2 -1.03 53.60 -26.32
N THR A 3 0.00 53.59 -27.14
CA THR A 3 0.90 52.42 -27.32
C THR A 3 1.63 51.99 -26.04
N SER A 4 2.01 52.95 -25.19
CA SER A 4 2.67 52.67 -23.92
C SER A 4 1.74 51.96 -22.92
N TYR A 5 0.46 52.29 -22.89
CA TYR A 5 -0.54 51.60 -22.05
C TYR A 5 -0.84 50.17 -22.54
N ILE A 6 -0.85 49.96 -23.87
CA ILE A 6 -1.07 48.62 -24.44
C ILE A 6 0.11 47.69 -24.09
N VAL A 7 1.34 48.17 -24.27
CA VAL A 7 2.55 47.40 -23.94
C VAL A 7 2.62 47.09 -22.44
N GLY A 8 2.33 48.09 -21.59
CA GLY A 8 2.27 47.91 -20.14
C GLY A 8 1.19 46.90 -19.71
N GLY A 9 0.00 46.94 -20.32
CA GLY A 9 -1.07 45.98 -20.09
C GLY A 9 -0.69 44.56 -20.49
N MET A 10 -0.06 44.36 -21.66
CA MET A 10 0.40 43.03 -22.10
C MET A 10 1.50 42.48 -21.18
N LEU A 11 2.41 43.27 -20.71
CA LEU A 11 3.43 42.87 -19.75
C LEU A 11 2.81 42.43 -18.44
N LEU A 12 1.82 43.17 -17.93
CA LEU A 12 1.13 42.83 -16.69
C LEU A 12 0.38 41.50 -16.79
N VAL A 13 -0.35 41.27 -17.91
CA VAL A 13 -1.02 40.01 -18.18
C VAL A 13 -0.03 38.84 -18.25
N SER A 14 1.11 39.03 -18.92
CA SER A 14 2.16 38.01 -19.02
C SER A 14 2.73 37.64 -17.65
N ILE A 15 3.00 38.63 -16.79
CA ILE A 15 3.50 38.39 -15.43
C ILE A 15 2.47 37.61 -14.59
N VAL A 16 1.19 37.98 -14.68
CA VAL A 16 0.11 37.27 -13.98
C VAL A 16 0.00 35.82 -14.46
N MET A 17 0.03 35.57 -15.77
CA MET A 17 0.01 34.24 -16.34
C MET A 17 1.19 33.38 -15.87
N VAL A 18 2.41 33.93 -15.87
CA VAL A 18 3.59 33.24 -15.37
C VAL A 18 3.45 32.90 -13.89
N ASN A 19 2.97 33.84 -13.09
CA ASN A 19 2.78 33.63 -11.65
C ASN A 19 1.73 32.52 -11.36
N ILE A 20 0.61 32.49 -12.08
CA ILE A 20 -0.39 31.45 -11.99
C ILE A 20 0.22 30.07 -12.36
N ASN A 21 0.99 30.01 -13.44
CA ASN A 21 1.63 28.76 -13.87
C ASN A 21 2.63 28.23 -12.84
N ILE A 22 3.45 29.12 -12.25
CA ILE A 22 4.39 28.76 -11.19
C ILE A 22 3.63 28.24 -9.95
N SER A 23 2.58 28.94 -9.55
CA SER A 23 1.76 28.52 -8.39
C SER A 23 1.10 27.17 -8.61
N ASN A 24 0.53 26.91 -9.79
CA ASN A 24 -0.09 25.64 -10.13
C ASN A 24 0.93 24.51 -10.18
N SER A 25 2.11 24.74 -10.76
CA SER A 25 3.19 23.75 -10.80
C SER A 25 3.72 23.44 -9.39
N GLY A 26 3.83 24.43 -8.53
CA GLY A 26 4.21 24.24 -7.13
C GLY A 26 3.20 23.41 -6.36
N ALA A 27 1.90 23.66 -6.54
CA ALA A 27 0.85 22.88 -5.93
C ALA A 27 0.86 21.42 -6.42
N GLU A 28 1.03 21.17 -7.73
CA GLU A 28 1.13 19.84 -8.30
C GLU A 28 2.31 19.04 -7.72
N LEU A 29 3.49 19.67 -7.62
CA LEU A 29 4.68 19.07 -7.02
C LEU A 29 4.45 18.70 -5.56
N THR A 30 3.84 19.59 -4.78
CA THR A 30 3.54 19.35 -3.37
C THR A 30 2.57 18.18 -3.20
N ILE A 31 1.48 18.12 -3.97
CA ILE A 31 0.51 17.02 -3.93
C ILE A 31 1.19 15.70 -4.33
N THR A 32 2.04 15.72 -5.35
CA THR A 32 2.79 14.55 -5.81
C THR A 32 3.72 14.04 -4.70
N GLN A 33 4.44 14.92 -4.04
CA GLN A 33 5.33 14.55 -2.93
C GLN A 33 4.55 13.91 -1.78
N ILE A 34 3.48 14.55 -1.32
CA ILE A 34 2.63 14.03 -0.25
C ILE A 34 2.07 12.64 -0.61
N THR A 35 1.65 12.44 -1.86
CA THR A 35 1.10 11.16 -2.31
C THR A 35 2.16 10.06 -2.30
N ARG A 36 3.40 10.39 -2.70
CA ARG A 36 4.53 9.45 -2.64
C ARG A 36 4.94 9.10 -1.21
N ASP A 37 5.02 10.10 -0.33
CA ASP A 37 5.39 9.89 1.08
C ASP A 37 4.37 8.97 1.78
N LYS A 38 3.08 9.13 1.46
CA LYS A 38 2.02 8.25 1.94
C LYS A 38 2.20 6.80 1.44
N LEU A 39 2.50 6.65 0.16
CA LEU A 39 2.76 5.34 -0.45
C LEU A 39 3.98 4.67 0.22
N GLU A 40 5.08 5.41 0.38
CA GLU A 40 6.32 4.90 0.99
C GLU A 40 6.08 4.41 2.43
N THR A 41 5.31 5.14 3.22
CA THR A 41 4.97 4.74 4.59
C THR A 41 4.23 3.40 4.63
N VAL A 42 3.25 3.20 3.77
CA VAL A 42 2.47 1.95 3.72
C VAL A 42 3.32 0.80 3.19
N THR A 43 4.11 1.04 2.14
CA THR A 43 4.95 0.00 1.54
C THR A 43 6.07 -0.45 2.45
N ALA A 44 6.63 0.45 3.28
CA ALA A 44 7.62 0.07 4.29
C ALA A 44 7.05 -0.92 5.32
N MET A 45 5.82 -0.71 5.79
CA MET A 45 5.15 -1.65 6.68
C MET A 45 4.84 -2.99 5.99
N LEU A 46 4.37 -2.95 4.74
CA LEU A 46 4.12 -4.16 3.95
C LEU A 46 5.40 -4.96 3.70
N ASP A 47 6.49 -4.27 3.35
CA ASP A 47 7.79 -4.90 3.12
C ASP A 47 8.29 -5.64 4.36
N ASP A 48 8.18 -5.01 5.53
CA ASP A 48 8.58 -5.63 6.79
C ASP A 48 7.72 -6.86 7.12
N ASP A 49 6.42 -6.72 7.06
CA ASP A 49 5.50 -7.82 7.39
C ASP A 49 5.65 -9.01 6.44
N ILE A 50 5.70 -8.78 5.13
CA ILE A 50 5.80 -9.85 4.14
C ILE A 50 7.18 -10.49 4.12
N ALA A 51 8.26 -9.72 4.31
CA ALA A 51 9.61 -10.27 4.39
C ALA A 51 9.79 -11.22 5.59
N ASN A 52 9.07 -10.95 6.68
CA ASN A 52 9.10 -11.75 7.90
C ASN A 52 7.97 -12.79 7.99
N MET A 53 7.20 -12.99 6.91
CA MET A 53 6.17 -14.02 6.85
C MET A 53 6.75 -15.40 7.16
N GLY A 54 6.16 -16.12 8.11
CA GLY A 54 6.61 -17.45 8.55
C GLY A 54 7.94 -17.45 9.31
N TYR A 55 8.50 -16.29 9.67
CA TYR A 55 9.74 -16.25 10.44
C TYR A 55 9.57 -16.95 11.78
N ASP A 56 10.51 -17.87 12.12
CA ASP A 56 10.53 -18.69 13.36
C ASP A 56 9.18 -19.41 13.65
N HIS A 57 8.41 -19.71 12.59
CA HIS A 57 7.19 -20.48 12.68
C HIS A 57 7.54 -21.96 12.58
N LEU A 58 7.50 -22.68 13.72
CA LEU A 58 7.90 -24.09 13.84
C LEU A 58 6.90 -25.09 13.22
N GLN A 59 5.89 -24.60 12.53
CA GLN A 59 4.85 -25.42 11.89
C GLN A 59 5.14 -25.57 10.39
N PRO A 60 4.55 -26.58 9.72
CA PRO A 60 4.70 -26.75 8.28
C PRO A 60 4.34 -25.50 7.45
N PRO A 61 4.96 -25.30 6.28
CA PRO A 61 4.73 -24.10 5.43
C PRO A 61 3.26 -23.85 5.05
N ASP A 62 2.44 -24.89 4.95
CA ASP A 62 1.01 -24.83 4.66
C ASP A 62 0.17 -24.19 5.78
N THR A 63 0.76 -24.04 6.97
CA THR A 63 0.10 -23.40 8.12
C THR A 63 0.49 -21.94 8.30
N ILE A 64 1.47 -21.43 7.55
CA ILE A 64 1.93 -20.04 7.64
C ILE A 64 0.82 -19.08 7.17
N LEU A 65 0.19 -19.40 6.04
CA LEU A 65 -0.94 -18.65 5.51
C LEU A 65 -2.25 -19.19 6.07
N THR A 66 -3.15 -18.32 6.46
CA THR A 66 -4.50 -18.69 6.93
C THR A 66 -5.59 -18.18 6.01
N VAL A 67 -5.32 -17.07 5.29
CA VAL A 67 -6.20 -16.53 4.24
C VAL A 67 -5.35 -16.01 3.10
N ALA A 68 -5.75 -16.30 1.86
CA ALA A 68 -5.11 -15.85 0.64
C ALA A 68 -6.17 -15.41 -0.39
N ASN A 69 -6.61 -14.15 -0.30
CA ASN A 69 -7.53 -13.49 -1.23
C ASN A 69 -6.80 -12.40 -2.04
N ASP A 70 -7.46 -11.83 -3.00
CA ASP A 70 -6.94 -10.72 -3.82
C ASP A 70 -6.77 -9.40 -3.05
N ASN A 71 -7.61 -9.15 -2.07
CA ASN A 71 -7.61 -7.92 -1.25
C ASN A 71 -7.47 -8.18 0.25
N TYR A 72 -7.22 -9.43 0.63
CA TYR A 72 -7.11 -9.86 2.01
C TYR A 72 -6.11 -11.00 2.15
N ILE A 73 -5.08 -10.79 2.97
CA ILE A 73 -4.09 -11.82 3.34
C ILE A 73 -3.95 -11.88 4.85
N GLN A 74 -3.84 -13.10 5.37
CA GLN A 74 -3.57 -13.35 6.77
C GLN A 74 -2.52 -14.46 6.91
N PHE A 75 -1.51 -14.20 7.73
CA PHE A 75 -0.39 -15.12 7.94
C PHE A 75 0.20 -15.01 9.33
N PHE A 76 1.01 -16.00 9.69
CA PHE A 76 1.76 -16.02 10.93
C PHE A 76 3.21 -15.57 10.74
N ARG A 77 3.76 -14.90 11.75
CA ARG A 77 5.19 -14.67 11.97
C ARG A 77 5.48 -14.77 13.46
N ASN A 78 6.73 -14.96 13.82
CA ASN A 78 7.14 -15.00 15.22
C ASN A 78 8.28 -14.00 15.46
N LEU A 79 7.93 -12.70 15.50
CA LEU A 79 8.85 -11.62 15.81
C LEU A 79 8.59 -11.14 17.23
N CYS A 80 9.34 -11.68 18.17
CA CYS A 80 9.35 -11.14 19.53
C CYS A 80 10.22 -9.91 19.62
N ARG A 81 9.63 -8.84 20.06
CA ARG A 81 10.34 -7.62 20.41
C ARG A 81 10.40 -7.48 21.93
N ASP A 82 11.60 -7.45 22.49
CA ASP A 82 11.75 -7.05 23.90
C ASP A 82 11.51 -5.53 24.02
N PRO A 83 10.44 -5.11 24.69
CA PRO A 83 10.13 -3.69 24.84
C PRO A 83 11.19 -2.92 25.62
N GLU A 84 12.02 -3.61 26.44
CA GLU A 84 13.07 -2.97 27.23
C GLU A 84 14.38 -2.81 26.47
N ARG A 85 14.64 -3.63 25.44
CA ARG A 85 15.92 -3.68 24.73
C ARG A 85 15.83 -3.33 23.27
N ASP A 86 14.64 -3.11 22.73
CA ASP A 86 14.38 -2.89 21.29
C ASP A 86 15.08 -3.95 20.40
N ALA A 87 15.22 -5.17 20.92
CA ALA A 87 15.89 -6.29 20.28
C ALA A 87 14.86 -7.36 19.91
N ILE A 88 15.06 -7.99 18.75
CA ILE A 88 14.27 -9.15 18.32
C ILE A 88 14.85 -10.39 19.04
N PHE A 89 14.01 -11.10 19.80
CA PHE A 89 14.37 -12.38 20.41
C PHE A 89 13.85 -13.55 19.58
N VAL A 90 14.74 -14.49 19.36
CA VAL A 90 14.42 -15.80 18.83
C VAL A 90 13.96 -16.67 19.99
N ASN A 91 12.75 -17.19 19.99
CA ASN A 91 12.07 -18.07 20.96
C ASN A 91 10.92 -17.43 21.72
N CYS A 92 9.93 -16.94 20.98
CA CYS A 92 8.62 -16.71 21.55
C CYS A 92 7.77 -17.94 21.37
N SER A 93 7.04 -18.29 22.42
CA SER A 93 6.18 -19.46 22.42
C SER A 93 4.95 -19.30 21.49
N ASP A 94 4.60 -18.07 21.15
CA ASP A 94 3.33 -17.77 20.47
C ASP A 94 3.53 -16.86 19.25
N PRO A 95 3.23 -17.36 18.03
CA PRO A 95 3.35 -16.55 16.81
C PRO A 95 2.31 -15.43 16.75
N GLU A 96 2.71 -14.30 16.21
CA GLU A 96 1.81 -13.21 15.85
C GLU A 96 1.05 -13.54 14.58
N ARG A 97 -0.23 -13.18 14.53
CA ARG A 97 -1.05 -13.26 13.33
C ARG A 97 -1.18 -11.87 12.72
N ILE A 98 -0.71 -11.73 11.49
CA ILE A 98 -0.75 -10.47 10.73
C ILE A 98 -1.87 -10.56 9.70
N THR A 99 -2.69 -9.54 9.66
CA THR A 99 -3.79 -9.39 8.70
C THR A 99 -3.64 -8.09 7.93
N TRP A 100 -3.70 -8.18 6.60
CA TRP A 100 -3.84 -7.03 5.71
C TRP A 100 -5.14 -7.17 4.93
N GLN A 101 -6.02 -6.19 4.99
CA GLN A 101 -7.30 -6.21 4.30
C GLN A 101 -7.67 -4.84 3.77
N PHE A 102 -8.13 -4.79 2.51
CA PHE A 102 -8.61 -3.59 1.86
C PHE A 102 -10.14 -3.60 1.76
N PHE A 103 -10.75 -2.48 2.10
CA PHE A 103 -12.18 -2.22 2.02
C PHE A 103 -12.41 -1.02 1.10
N ASP A 104 -12.85 -1.28 -0.12
CA ASP A 104 -13.22 -0.27 -1.12
C ASP A 104 -14.45 0.55 -0.71
N SER A 105 -15.40 -0.10 0.00
CA SER A 105 -16.62 0.53 0.49
C SER A 105 -16.44 1.38 1.74
N MET A 106 -15.34 1.21 2.47
CA MET A 106 -15.06 1.93 3.70
C MET A 106 -14.26 3.20 3.40
N LYS A 107 -14.98 4.28 3.08
CA LYS A 107 -14.36 5.57 2.75
C LYS A 107 -13.90 6.32 3.99
N PRO A 108 -12.69 6.92 3.96
CA PRO A 108 -12.29 7.86 4.99
C PRO A 108 -13.25 9.06 5.05
N GLY A 109 -13.77 9.38 6.23
CA GLY A 109 -14.79 10.43 6.39
C GLY A 109 -14.36 11.84 5.94
N THR A 110 -13.06 12.07 5.74
CA THR A 110 -12.48 13.34 5.28
C THR A 110 -12.08 13.31 3.80
N SER A 111 -12.29 12.18 3.11
CA SER A 111 -11.89 12.06 1.70
C SER A 111 -12.83 12.80 0.77
N LYS A 112 -12.25 13.57 -0.15
CA LYS A 112 -12.93 14.22 -1.29
C LYS A 112 -12.82 13.39 -2.57
N ASN A 113 -12.07 12.28 -2.54
CA ASN A 113 -11.94 11.35 -3.64
C ASN A 113 -12.81 10.12 -3.36
N ASP A 114 -13.78 9.88 -4.23
CA ASP A 114 -14.76 8.80 -4.08
C ASP A 114 -14.17 7.41 -4.28
N ASP A 115 -13.00 7.30 -4.91
CA ASP A 115 -12.30 6.04 -5.14
C ASP A 115 -11.46 5.58 -3.93
N HIS A 116 -11.34 6.41 -2.88
CA HIS A 116 -10.60 6.05 -1.68
C HIS A 116 -11.32 4.97 -0.88
N GLY A 117 -10.59 3.92 -0.54
CA GLY A 117 -10.95 2.91 0.44
C GLY A 117 -10.10 3.01 1.70
N THR A 118 -10.25 2.03 2.57
CA THR A 118 -9.46 1.87 3.80
C THR A 118 -8.69 0.57 3.76
N LEU A 119 -7.36 0.63 3.92
CA LEU A 119 -6.52 -0.52 4.14
C LEU A 119 -6.31 -0.71 5.65
N ILE A 120 -6.53 -1.91 6.14
CA ILE A 120 -6.39 -2.23 7.56
C ILE A 120 -5.24 -3.22 7.73
N ARG A 121 -4.38 -2.93 8.70
CA ARG A 121 -3.38 -3.85 9.22
C ARG A 121 -3.75 -4.23 10.64
N VAL A 122 -3.85 -5.51 10.94
CA VAL A 122 -4.11 -6.01 12.30
C VAL A 122 -2.96 -6.93 12.71
N VAL A 123 -2.44 -6.71 13.90
CA VAL A 123 -1.48 -7.59 14.56
C VAL A 123 -2.17 -8.20 15.77
N GLU A 124 -2.25 -9.51 15.80
CA GLU A 124 -2.85 -10.25 16.90
C GLU A 124 -1.79 -11.12 17.59
N GLU A 125 -1.54 -10.84 18.85
CA GLU A 125 -0.68 -11.62 19.73
C GLU A 125 -1.53 -12.43 20.69
N VAL A 126 -1.07 -13.62 21.05
CA VAL A 126 -1.80 -14.48 21.99
C VAL A 126 -1.91 -13.79 23.36
N GLY A 127 -3.13 -13.67 23.85
CA GLY A 127 -3.40 -13.08 25.18
C GLY A 127 -3.41 -11.54 25.21
N GLN A 128 -3.22 -10.88 24.08
CA GLN A 128 -3.31 -9.41 23.97
C GLN A 128 -4.51 -9.00 23.11
N ALA A 129 -4.94 -7.75 23.29
CA ALA A 129 -5.93 -7.16 22.39
C ALA A 129 -5.30 -6.90 21.02
N PRO A 130 -6.03 -7.14 19.91
CA PRO A 130 -5.52 -6.87 18.58
C PRO A 130 -5.09 -5.40 18.41
N ASP A 131 -3.89 -5.19 17.90
CA ASP A 131 -3.43 -3.88 17.47
C ASP A 131 -3.88 -3.62 16.02
N THR A 132 -4.72 -2.63 15.83
CA THR A 132 -5.32 -2.32 14.54
C THR A 132 -4.88 -0.96 14.03
N THR A 133 -4.16 -0.95 12.93
CA THR A 133 -3.74 0.25 12.22
C THR A 133 -4.67 0.51 11.03
N TRP A 134 -5.37 1.65 11.05
CA TRP A 134 -6.25 2.10 9.97
C TRP A 134 -5.49 3.00 9.01
N ILE A 135 -5.28 2.54 7.78
CA ILE A 135 -4.53 3.26 6.76
C ILE A 135 -5.52 3.94 5.82
N GLN A 136 -5.79 5.21 6.09
CA GLN A 136 -6.71 6.07 5.34
C GLN A 136 -5.95 7.10 4.50
N SER A 137 -4.83 6.70 3.94
CA SER A 137 -3.88 7.58 3.24
C SER A 137 -4.22 7.81 1.76
N GLY A 138 -5.43 7.47 1.33
CA GLY A 138 -5.84 7.61 -0.07
C GLY A 138 -5.61 6.34 -0.89
N VAL A 139 -5.63 5.18 -0.26
CA VAL A 139 -5.53 3.89 -0.96
C VAL A 139 -6.77 3.70 -1.84
N THR A 140 -6.55 3.42 -3.13
CA THR A 140 -7.62 3.16 -4.11
C THR A 140 -7.58 1.73 -4.62
N ARG A 141 -6.45 1.05 -4.45
CA ARG A 141 -6.29 -0.36 -4.83
C ARG A 141 -5.27 -1.04 -3.94
N PHE A 142 -5.60 -2.25 -3.54
CA PHE A 142 -4.68 -3.19 -2.95
C PHE A 142 -5.02 -4.57 -3.52
N ASN A 143 -4.08 -5.16 -4.28
CA ASN A 143 -4.31 -6.40 -4.97
C ASN A 143 -3.13 -7.35 -4.77
N ILE A 144 -3.43 -8.61 -4.45
CA ILE A 144 -2.46 -9.65 -4.17
C ILE A 144 -2.68 -10.79 -5.15
N ARG A 145 -1.58 -11.30 -5.72
CA ARG A 145 -1.57 -12.49 -6.57
C ARG A 145 -0.57 -13.50 -6.04
N TYR A 146 -0.90 -14.76 -6.14
CA TYR A 146 -0.13 -15.86 -5.58
C TYR A 146 0.46 -16.71 -6.69
N TYR A 147 1.69 -17.20 -6.48
CA TYR A 147 2.44 -17.96 -7.47
C TYR A 147 3.17 -19.12 -6.83
N ASP A 148 3.38 -20.18 -7.61
CA ASP A 148 4.18 -21.34 -7.25
C ASP A 148 5.70 -21.03 -7.31
N ASP A 149 6.55 -22.04 -7.08
CA ASP A 149 8.01 -21.96 -7.15
C ASP A 149 8.53 -21.62 -8.57
N HIS A 150 7.76 -21.97 -9.60
CA HIS A 150 8.08 -21.66 -11.01
C HIS A 150 7.57 -20.30 -11.46
N GLY A 151 6.91 -19.55 -10.57
CA GLY A 151 6.32 -18.25 -10.90
C GLY A 151 5.04 -18.34 -11.73
N ARG A 152 4.37 -19.50 -11.74
CA ARG A 152 3.06 -19.69 -12.38
C ARG A 152 1.96 -19.30 -11.41
N PRO A 153 0.87 -18.67 -11.86
CA PRO A 153 -0.31 -18.43 -11.02
C PRO A 153 -0.86 -19.76 -10.50
N LEU A 154 -1.21 -19.82 -9.24
CA LEU A 154 -1.76 -21.02 -8.60
C LEU A 154 -3.14 -21.39 -9.12
N ASP A 155 -3.85 -20.44 -9.72
CA ASP A 155 -5.10 -20.67 -10.43
C ASP A 155 -4.97 -20.16 -11.87
N GLU A 156 -5.24 -20.99 -12.87
CA GLU A 156 -5.24 -20.61 -14.28
C GLU A 156 -6.25 -19.49 -14.60
N ASN A 157 -7.29 -19.37 -13.79
CA ASN A 157 -8.31 -18.33 -13.90
C ASN A 157 -8.04 -17.10 -13.00
N MET A 158 -6.94 -17.09 -12.25
CA MET A 158 -6.64 -16.08 -11.20
C MET A 158 -7.78 -15.92 -10.18
N ALA A 159 -8.56 -16.99 -9.94
CA ALA A 159 -9.67 -16.93 -8.99
C ALA A 159 -9.12 -16.98 -7.57
N THR A 160 -9.17 -15.88 -6.87
CA THR A 160 -9.07 -15.81 -5.42
C THR A 160 -10.48 -16.00 -4.83
N PRO A 161 -10.64 -16.60 -3.67
CA PRO A 161 -9.62 -17.05 -2.71
C PRO A 161 -8.87 -18.32 -3.11
N VAL A 162 -7.57 -18.38 -2.83
CA VAL A 162 -6.79 -19.61 -2.96
C VAL A 162 -7.29 -20.62 -1.93
N SER A 163 -7.47 -21.85 -2.35
CA SER A 163 -7.91 -22.93 -1.45
C SER A 163 -6.86 -23.21 -0.37
N SER A 164 -7.29 -23.48 0.85
CA SER A 164 -6.37 -23.82 1.95
C SER A 164 -5.50 -25.05 1.66
N SER A 165 -5.98 -25.99 0.82
CA SER A 165 -5.19 -27.13 0.36
C SER A 165 -4.02 -26.77 -0.54
N GLN A 166 -3.98 -25.55 -1.08
CA GLN A 166 -2.94 -25.03 -1.98
C GLN A 166 -2.01 -24.03 -1.27
N PHE A 167 -2.20 -23.76 0.01
CA PHE A 167 -1.34 -22.80 0.73
C PHE A 167 0.13 -23.22 0.76
N GLY A 168 0.40 -24.53 0.84
CA GLY A 168 1.77 -25.06 0.75
C GLY A 168 2.44 -24.85 -0.61
N ASP A 169 1.66 -24.70 -1.68
CA ASP A 169 2.16 -24.44 -3.04
C ASP A 169 2.50 -22.98 -3.27
N ILE A 170 2.04 -22.07 -2.41
CA ILE A 170 2.35 -20.64 -2.50
C ILE A 170 3.83 -20.43 -2.13
N LYS A 171 4.64 -19.97 -3.08
CA LYS A 171 6.06 -19.64 -2.88
C LYS A 171 6.36 -18.18 -3.13
N GLN A 172 5.51 -17.50 -3.88
CA GLN A 172 5.71 -16.08 -4.22
C GLN A 172 4.39 -15.33 -4.13
N LEU A 173 4.49 -14.06 -3.78
CA LEU A 173 3.38 -13.11 -3.75
C LEU A 173 3.73 -11.91 -4.64
N TYR A 174 2.77 -11.43 -5.40
CA TYR A 174 2.86 -10.15 -6.09
C TYR A 174 1.82 -9.22 -5.49
N ILE A 175 2.25 -8.07 -5.03
CA ILE A 175 1.38 -7.07 -4.40
C ILE A 175 1.43 -5.79 -5.22
N GLU A 176 0.24 -5.29 -5.56
CA GLU A 176 0.01 -3.99 -6.19
C GLU A 176 -0.72 -3.10 -5.18
N LEU A 177 -0.14 -1.93 -4.91
CA LEU A 177 -0.75 -0.90 -4.06
C LEU A 177 -0.83 0.41 -4.85
N GLU A 178 -2.02 1.01 -4.88
CA GLU A 178 -2.25 2.31 -5.49
C GLU A 178 -2.76 3.30 -4.45
N VAL A 179 -2.17 4.49 -4.47
CA VAL A 179 -2.57 5.62 -3.65
C VAL A 179 -2.87 6.80 -4.57
N GLN A 180 -3.98 7.49 -4.32
CA GLN A 180 -4.33 8.73 -5.00
C GLN A 180 -4.39 9.91 -4.03
N SER A 181 -4.20 11.11 -4.57
CA SER A 181 -4.34 12.32 -3.79
C SER A 181 -5.81 12.60 -3.43
N ASN A 182 -6.02 13.21 -2.27
CA ASN A 182 -7.34 13.68 -1.88
C ASN A 182 -7.81 14.89 -2.71
N GLU A 183 -6.87 15.77 -3.02
CA GLU A 183 -7.12 16.98 -3.81
C GLU A 183 -6.81 16.71 -5.28
N ARG A 184 -7.56 17.38 -6.16
CA ARG A 184 -7.30 17.38 -7.59
C ARG A 184 -6.24 18.42 -7.92
N THR A 185 -5.34 18.09 -8.83
CA THR A 185 -4.39 19.06 -9.37
C THR A 185 -5.12 20.01 -10.33
N PRO A 186 -4.82 21.31 -10.29
CA PRO A 186 -5.32 22.23 -11.29
C PRO A 186 -4.74 21.84 -12.66
N GLY A 187 -5.61 21.52 -13.62
CA GLY A 187 -5.19 21.21 -14.98
C GLY A 187 -4.62 22.45 -15.69
N ARG A 188 -3.72 22.24 -16.64
CA ARG A 188 -3.19 23.33 -17.51
C ARG A 188 -4.27 24.01 -18.35
N PHE A 189 -5.39 23.33 -18.57
CA PHE A 189 -6.59 23.83 -19.24
C PHE A 189 -7.78 23.49 -18.36
N ASN A 190 -8.67 24.41 -18.19
CA ASN A 190 -9.82 24.44 -17.23
C ASN A 190 -10.73 23.19 -17.14
N SER A 191 -10.47 22.11 -17.87
CA SER A 191 -11.29 20.92 -17.91
C SER A 191 -10.64 19.63 -17.36
N ASP A 192 -9.34 19.65 -17.01
CA ASP A 192 -8.60 18.40 -16.80
C ASP A 192 -8.03 18.31 -15.36
N THR A 193 -8.89 18.52 -14.37
CA THR A 193 -8.52 18.29 -12.98
C THR A 193 -8.51 16.79 -12.69
N ARG A 194 -7.35 16.25 -12.30
CA ARG A 194 -7.18 14.83 -11.96
C ARG A 194 -6.55 14.65 -10.59
N HIS A 195 -6.82 13.53 -9.96
CA HIS A 195 -6.08 13.10 -8.78
C HIS A 195 -4.68 12.64 -9.18
N VAL A 196 -3.68 12.98 -8.38
CA VAL A 196 -2.33 12.43 -8.53
C VAL A 196 -2.36 10.99 -8.07
N ARG A 197 -1.79 10.11 -8.89
CA ARG A 197 -1.73 8.68 -8.66
C ARG A 197 -0.29 8.24 -8.45
N ALA A 198 -0.05 7.42 -7.43
CA ALA A 198 1.20 6.71 -7.22
C ALA A 198 0.90 5.21 -7.09
N VAL A 199 1.66 4.40 -7.81
CA VAL A 199 1.53 2.93 -7.82
C VAL A 199 2.84 2.32 -7.35
N TRP A 200 2.75 1.29 -6.54
CA TRP A 200 3.84 0.46 -6.13
C TRP A 200 3.48 -1.01 -6.39
N GLU A 201 4.43 -1.71 -6.97
CA GLU A 201 4.30 -3.11 -7.32
C GLU A 201 5.56 -3.84 -6.89
N LYS A 202 5.39 -4.97 -6.22
CA LYS A 202 6.53 -5.78 -5.80
C LYS A 202 6.18 -7.26 -5.76
N ARG A 203 7.16 -8.06 -6.19
CA ARG A 203 7.13 -9.52 -6.03
C ARG A 203 7.99 -9.90 -4.84
N PHE A 204 7.45 -10.74 -3.98
CA PHE A 204 8.09 -11.28 -2.80
C PHE A 204 8.27 -12.78 -2.94
N SER A 205 9.39 -13.30 -2.45
CA SER A 205 9.64 -14.72 -2.25
C SER A 205 10.08 -14.90 -0.80
N PRO A 206 9.13 -14.98 0.15
CA PRO A 206 9.45 -15.16 1.56
C PRO A 206 10.18 -16.47 1.78
N ARG A 207 11.38 -16.40 2.36
CA ARG A 207 12.26 -17.59 2.52
C ARG A 207 11.60 -18.75 3.28
N ASN A 208 10.72 -18.42 4.21
CA ASN A 208 10.10 -19.41 5.09
C ASN A 208 8.95 -20.17 4.40
N LEU A 209 8.50 -19.73 3.22
CA LEU A 209 7.58 -20.48 2.37
C LEU A 209 8.30 -21.51 1.49
N GLU A 210 9.64 -21.46 1.38
CA GLU A 210 10.44 -22.35 0.55
C GLU A 210 10.98 -23.58 1.30
N ILE A 211 10.90 -23.59 2.63
CA ILE A 211 11.48 -24.65 3.44
C ILE A 211 10.60 -25.91 3.36
N GLU A 212 11.04 -26.89 2.56
CA GLU A 212 10.60 -28.28 2.69
C GLU A 212 11.36 -28.89 3.88
N LEU A 213 10.65 -29.34 4.95
CA LEU A 213 11.19 -30.05 6.11
C LEU A 213 11.41 -31.53 5.77
#